data_97a1f2f1fcb3dc5ee38d2a58e60732d6
#
_entry.id   97a1f2f1fcb3dc5ee38d2a58e60732d6
#
_cell.length_a   1.000
_cell.length_b   1.000
_cell.length_c   1.000
_cell.angle_alpha   90.00
_cell.angle_beta   90.00
_cell.angle_gamma   90.00
#
_symmetry.space_group_name_H-M   'P 1'
#
loop_
_entity.id
_entity.type
_entity.pdbx_description
1 polymer ?
#
loop_
_entity_poly.entity_id
_entity_poly.type
_entity_poly.pdbx_seq_one_letter_code
_entity_poly.pdbx_strand_id
1 'polypeptide(L)'
;MNLSTDTIDVLKNFSNINQNILVKPGKTVQTISTMKNILAEAEIKEEFSSEFAIYDLPEFLRSIELFDSPQLQFNGGANVTINEEKSKQNIKYFFADKSVIVSPTKSITMPDKFVSFAFKKTDFAKLMKAATTLNLVDVAVVGNGSKIHMVATDKKNKSSNEYSIDVGAVSYTHRRCRRH
;
A
#
# COMPACT_ATOMS: atom_id res chain seq x y z
N MET A 1 -11.09 -8.43 18.76
CA MET A 1 -10.91 -7.22 17.92
C MET A 1 -11.45 -7.52 16.53
N ASN A 2 -12.24 -6.61 15.94
CA ASN A 2 -12.75 -6.75 14.57
C ASN A 2 -11.96 -5.81 13.69
N LEU A 3 -11.50 -6.30 12.53
CA LEU A 3 -10.85 -5.46 11.54
C LEU A 3 -11.92 -4.81 10.65
N SER A 4 -11.77 -3.52 10.38
CA SER A 4 -12.60 -2.80 9.42
C SER A 4 -12.27 -3.22 7.99
N THR A 5 -13.23 -3.05 7.10
CA THR A 5 -13.01 -3.30 5.66
C THR A 5 -11.83 -2.48 5.11
N ASP A 6 -11.69 -1.23 5.55
CA ASP A 6 -10.57 -0.37 5.14
C ASP A 6 -9.21 -0.98 5.53
N THR A 7 -9.10 -1.53 6.76
CA THR A 7 -7.88 -2.19 7.23
C THR A 7 -7.59 -3.46 6.45
N ILE A 8 -8.62 -4.26 6.16
CA ILE A 8 -8.48 -5.46 5.33
C ILE A 8 -8.01 -5.08 3.92
N ASP A 9 -8.54 -4.03 3.32
CA ASP A 9 -8.14 -3.55 1.99
C ASP A 9 -6.69 -3.04 1.98
N VAL A 10 -6.25 -2.35 3.03
CA VAL A 10 -4.84 -1.96 3.21
C VAL A 10 -3.95 -3.20 3.27
N LEU A 11 -4.28 -4.19 4.09
CA LEU A 11 -3.50 -5.42 4.21
C LEU A 11 -3.49 -6.23 2.91
N LYS A 12 -4.60 -6.27 2.16
CA LYS A 12 -4.65 -6.86 0.80
C LYS A 12 -3.72 -6.14 -0.17
N ASN A 13 -3.67 -4.82 -0.12
CA ASN A 13 -2.73 -4.06 -0.93
C ASN A 13 -1.28 -4.36 -0.56
N PHE A 14 -0.99 -4.43 0.74
CA PHE A 14 0.34 -4.74 1.25
C PHE A 14 0.80 -6.15 0.88
N SER A 15 -0.10 -7.13 0.82
CA SER A 15 0.21 -8.49 0.40
C SER A 15 0.71 -8.58 -1.05
N ASN A 16 0.34 -7.62 -1.90
CA ASN A 16 0.88 -7.50 -3.27
C ASN A 16 2.31 -6.92 -3.31
N ILE A 17 2.74 -6.25 -2.25
CA ILE A 17 4.10 -5.69 -2.11
C ILE A 17 5.03 -6.71 -1.48
N ASN A 18 4.55 -7.36 -0.40
CA ASN A 18 5.29 -8.39 0.31
C ASN A 18 4.32 -9.41 0.91
N GLN A 19 4.61 -10.69 0.74
CA GLN A 19 3.80 -11.78 1.29
C GLN A 19 3.87 -11.87 2.81
N ASN A 20 4.88 -11.29 3.44
CA ASN A 20 5.01 -11.28 4.88
C ASN A 20 4.92 -9.87 5.46
N ILE A 21 4.51 -9.77 6.72
CA ILE A 21 4.37 -8.51 7.42
C ILE A 21 4.71 -8.64 8.90
N LEU A 22 5.43 -7.65 9.44
CA LEU A 22 5.59 -7.44 10.86
C LEU A 22 4.69 -6.29 11.30
N VAL A 23 3.68 -6.60 12.08
CA VAL A 23 2.79 -5.59 12.68
C VAL A 23 3.35 -5.20 14.03
N LYS A 24 3.53 -3.91 14.25
CA LYS A 24 3.99 -3.32 15.51
C LYS A 24 2.81 -2.78 16.31
N PRO A 25 2.95 -2.62 17.64
CA PRO A 25 1.92 -1.97 18.45
C PRO A 25 1.59 -0.57 17.92
N GLY A 26 0.31 -0.21 17.96
CA GLY A 26 -0.19 1.08 17.49
C GLY A 26 -1.15 0.96 16.32
N LYS A 27 -1.34 2.07 15.59
CA LYS A 27 -2.28 2.20 14.47
C LYS A 27 -1.60 2.25 13.10
N THR A 28 -0.27 2.18 13.07
CA THR A 28 0.50 2.27 11.82
C THR A 28 0.95 0.89 11.39
N VAL A 29 0.63 0.52 10.17
CA VAL A 29 1.13 -0.68 9.51
C VAL A 29 2.07 -0.29 8.38
N GLN A 30 3.14 -1.05 8.22
CA GLN A 30 4.19 -0.79 7.24
C GLN A 30 4.59 -2.08 6.54
N THR A 31 4.93 -1.98 5.28
CA THR A 31 5.54 -3.09 4.53
C THR A 31 6.65 -2.58 3.62
N ILE A 32 7.58 -3.46 3.30
CA ILE A 32 8.65 -3.20 2.35
C ILE A 32 8.81 -4.40 1.43
N SER A 33 8.97 -4.15 0.14
CA SER A 33 9.23 -5.23 -0.83
C SER A 33 10.54 -5.97 -0.52
N THR A 34 10.63 -7.23 -0.91
CA THR A 34 11.85 -8.05 -0.71
C THR A 34 13.08 -7.40 -1.33
N MET A 35 12.94 -6.70 -2.45
CA MET A 35 14.01 -5.94 -3.10
C MET A 35 14.26 -4.56 -2.48
N LYS A 36 13.50 -4.17 -1.45
CA LYS A 36 13.60 -2.90 -0.72
C LYS A 36 13.47 -1.64 -1.59
N ASN A 37 12.79 -1.74 -2.71
CA ASN A 37 12.54 -0.64 -3.66
C ASN A 37 11.13 -0.03 -3.53
N ILE A 38 10.23 -0.68 -2.78
CA ILE A 38 8.89 -0.19 -2.47
C ILE A 38 8.71 -0.23 -0.97
N LEU A 39 8.39 0.91 -0.37
CA LEU A 39 7.96 1.05 1.01
C LEU A 39 6.52 1.58 1.00
N ALA A 40 5.66 0.96 1.78
CA ALA A 40 4.31 1.45 2.01
C ALA A 40 4.03 1.55 3.52
N GLU A 41 3.30 2.59 3.88
CA GLU A 41 2.86 2.88 5.24
C GLU A 41 1.41 3.31 5.20
N ALA A 42 0.61 2.86 6.17
CA ALA A 42 -0.77 3.27 6.32
C ALA A 42 -1.15 3.38 7.80
N GLU A 43 -1.97 4.37 8.10
CA GLU A 43 -2.65 4.48 9.38
C GLU A 43 -4.01 3.76 9.28
N ILE A 44 -4.28 2.86 10.22
CA ILE A 44 -5.49 2.05 10.31
C ILE A 44 -6.37 2.52 11.48
N LYS A 45 -7.64 2.07 11.48
CA LYS A 45 -8.60 2.46 12.52
C LYS A 45 -8.34 1.73 13.84
N GLU A 46 -7.95 0.47 13.76
CA GLU A 46 -7.69 -0.39 14.88
C GLU A 46 -6.32 -0.13 15.50
N GLU A 47 -6.20 -0.40 16.78
CA GLU A 47 -4.94 -0.29 17.51
C GLU A 47 -4.48 -1.68 17.93
N PHE A 48 -3.35 -2.12 17.42
CA PHE A 48 -2.73 -3.37 17.85
C PHE A 48 -1.97 -3.15 19.17
N SER A 49 -2.24 -3.99 20.16
CA SER A 49 -1.63 -3.90 21.48
C SER A 49 -0.27 -4.59 21.59
N SER A 50 0.04 -5.49 20.66
CA SER A 50 1.27 -6.29 20.68
C SER A 50 1.84 -6.45 19.29
N GLU A 51 3.16 -6.71 19.24
CA GLU A 51 3.85 -7.01 17.99
C GLU A 51 3.65 -8.47 17.61
N PHE A 52 3.36 -8.71 16.32
CA PHE A 52 3.24 -10.05 15.75
C PHE A 52 3.69 -10.09 14.29
N ALA A 53 4.10 -11.26 13.85
CA ALA A 53 4.65 -11.50 12.53
C ALA A 53 3.81 -12.50 11.74
N ILE A 54 3.41 -12.14 10.52
CA ILE A 54 2.66 -13.01 9.61
C ILE A 54 3.58 -13.37 8.44
N TYR A 55 3.80 -14.67 8.22
CA TYR A 55 4.64 -15.14 7.13
C TYR A 55 3.90 -15.16 5.79
N ASP A 56 2.66 -15.62 5.77
CA ASP A 56 1.79 -15.63 4.58
C ASP A 56 0.56 -14.74 4.82
N LEU A 57 0.70 -13.46 4.50
CA LEU A 57 -0.38 -12.48 4.64
C LEU A 57 -1.60 -12.80 3.76
N PRO A 58 -1.45 -13.28 2.51
CA PRO A 58 -2.57 -13.77 1.72
C PRO A 58 -3.34 -14.91 2.41
N GLU A 59 -2.65 -15.88 3.00
CA GLU A 59 -3.30 -16.99 3.72
C GLU A 59 -4.05 -16.49 4.95
N PHE A 60 -3.42 -15.61 5.72
CA PHE A 60 -4.07 -14.98 6.88
C PHE A 60 -5.34 -14.24 6.50
N LEU A 61 -5.31 -13.45 5.43
CA LEU A 61 -6.47 -12.71 4.94
C LEU A 61 -7.59 -13.65 4.46
N ARG A 62 -7.25 -14.71 3.72
CA ARG A 62 -8.23 -15.75 3.32
C ARG A 62 -8.83 -16.46 4.54
N SER A 63 -8.04 -16.67 5.59
CA SER A 63 -8.54 -17.26 6.84
C SER A 63 -9.57 -16.37 7.54
N ILE A 64 -9.40 -15.06 7.48
CA ILE A 64 -10.37 -14.07 7.99
C ILE A 64 -11.65 -14.09 7.14
N GLU A 65 -11.52 -14.19 5.82
CA GLU A 65 -12.66 -14.19 4.86
C GLU A 65 -13.57 -15.43 4.96
N LEU A 66 -13.16 -16.47 5.68
CA LEU A 66 -14.01 -17.64 5.94
C LEU A 66 -15.18 -17.34 6.91
N PHE A 67 -15.16 -16.18 7.56
CA PHE A 67 -16.18 -15.75 8.50
C PHE A 67 -16.85 -14.47 8.01
N ASP A 68 -18.17 -14.36 8.18
CA ASP A 68 -18.92 -13.16 7.79
C ASP A 68 -18.62 -11.97 8.72
N SER A 69 -18.42 -12.25 10.02
CA SER A 69 -18.13 -11.24 11.04
C SER A 69 -16.94 -11.68 11.92
N PRO A 70 -15.72 -11.69 11.35
CA PRO A 70 -14.55 -12.26 12.01
C PRO A 70 -14.13 -11.45 13.24
N GLN A 71 -13.89 -12.14 14.35
CA GLN A 71 -13.30 -11.60 15.56
C GLN A 71 -11.92 -12.20 15.79
N LEU A 72 -10.92 -11.34 15.97
CA LEU A 72 -9.55 -11.74 16.26
C LEU A 72 -9.29 -11.65 17.77
N GLN A 73 -8.88 -12.76 18.36
CA GLN A 73 -8.48 -12.86 19.77
C GLN A 73 -6.98 -13.20 19.82
N PHE A 74 -6.18 -12.24 20.25
CA PHE A 74 -4.73 -12.40 20.38
C PHE A 74 -4.39 -13.13 21.68
N ASN A 75 -3.70 -14.28 21.58
CA ASN A 75 -3.39 -15.17 22.68
C ASN A 75 -1.90 -15.08 23.04
N GLY A 76 -1.52 -14.04 23.77
CA GLY A 76 -0.17 -13.96 24.36
C GLY A 76 1.01 -13.94 23.38
N GLY A 77 0.82 -13.50 22.13
CA GLY A 77 1.90 -13.28 21.17
C GLY A 77 2.33 -14.47 20.31
N ALA A 78 1.84 -15.69 20.55
CA ALA A 78 2.20 -16.85 19.73
C ALA A 78 1.20 -17.15 18.61
N ASN A 79 -0.05 -16.77 18.77
CA ASN A 79 -1.13 -17.03 17.81
C ASN A 79 -2.31 -16.09 18.02
N VAL A 80 -3.17 -16.05 17.01
CA VAL A 80 -4.47 -15.40 17.05
C VAL A 80 -5.56 -16.44 16.78
N THR A 81 -6.64 -16.38 17.54
CA THR A 81 -7.84 -17.14 17.24
C THR A 81 -8.80 -16.27 16.44
N ILE A 82 -9.19 -16.75 15.27
CA ILE A 82 -10.19 -16.13 14.41
C ILE A 82 -11.49 -16.91 14.63
N ASN A 83 -12.53 -16.26 15.09
CA ASN A 83 -13.83 -16.85 15.34
C ASN A 83 -14.95 -15.89 14.96
N GLU A 84 -16.17 -16.36 15.06
CA GLU A 84 -17.38 -15.55 14.91
C GLU A 84 -18.31 -15.81 16.10
N GLU A 85 -18.94 -14.77 16.64
CA GLU A 85 -19.68 -14.80 17.90
C GLU A 85 -20.79 -15.87 17.96
N LYS A 86 -21.39 -16.18 16.81
CA LYS A 86 -22.49 -17.16 16.71
C LYS A 86 -22.08 -18.50 16.11
N SER A 87 -20.81 -18.66 15.74
CA SER A 87 -20.27 -19.85 15.11
C SER A 87 -19.56 -20.74 16.13
N LYS A 88 -19.67 -22.07 15.97
CA LYS A 88 -18.83 -23.02 16.69
C LYS A 88 -17.47 -23.23 16.05
N GLN A 89 -17.20 -22.57 14.94
CA GLN A 89 -15.98 -22.67 14.16
C GLN A 89 -14.97 -21.66 14.66
N ASN A 90 -13.72 -22.06 14.70
CA ASN A 90 -12.60 -21.16 14.98
C ASN A 90 -11.37 -21.63 14.21
N ILE A 91 -10.49 -20.69 13.89
CA ILE A 91 -9.19 -20.96 13.31
C ILE A 91 -8.15 -20.44 14.30
N LYS A 92 -7.18 -21.26 14.62
CA LYS A 92 -6.00 -20.88 15.38
C LYS A 92 -4.87 -20.65 14.40
N TYR A 93 -4.53 -19.38 14.16
CA TYR A 93 -3.45 -18.99 13.26
C TYR A 93 -2.19 -18.69 14.06
N PHE A 94 -1.09 -19.39 13.77
CA PHE A 94 0.20 -19.21 14.43
C PHE A 94 1.02 -18.13 13.76
N PHE A 95 1.62 -17.28 14.57
CA PHE A 95 2.53 -16.26 14.10
C PHE A 95 3.91 -16.85 13.77
N ALA A 96 4.60 -16.22 12.83
CA ALA A 96 5.96 -16.58 12.46
C ALA A 96 6.99 -15.99 13.42
N ASP A 97 8.21 -16.49 13.37
CA ASP A 97 9.33 -15.83 14.01
C ASP A 97 9.65 -14.51 13.29
N LYS A 98 9.90 -13.46 14.05
CA LYS A 98 10.20 -12.12 13.51
C LYS A 98 11.47 -12.09 12.67
N SER A 99 12.41 -12.97 12.94
CA SER A 99 13.70 -13.03 12.23
C SER A 99 13.56 -13.43 10.75
N VAL A 100 12.46 -14.10 10.39
CA VAL A 100 12.19 -14.51 8.99
C VAL A 100 11.37 -13.49 8.21
N ILE A 101 10.94 -12.40 8.85
CA ILE A 101 10.10 -11.37 8.24
C ILE A 101 10.95 -10.21 7.73
N VAL A 102 10.73 -9.82 6.49
CA VAL A 102 11.34 -8.62 5.91
C VAL A 102 10.46 -7.41 6.27
N SER A 103 10.93 -6.60 7.19
CA SER A 103 10.22 -5.41 7.66
C SER A 103 11.07 -4.14 7.54
N PRO A 104 10.45 -2.95 7.44
CA PRO A 104 11.19 -1.69 7.48
C PRO A 104 11.89 -1.53 8.84
N THR A 105 13.21 -1.29 8.81
CA THR A 105 14.01 -1.03 10.00
C THR A 105 14.11 0.46 10.33
N LYS A 106 13.84 1.32 9.34
CA LYS A 106 13.90 2.78 9.48
C LYS A 106 12.66 3.39 8.86
N SER A 107 12.09 4.43 9.48
CA SER A 107 11.11 5.26 8.80
C SER A 107 11.82 6.10 7.74
N ILE A 108 11.24 6.18 6.56
CA ILE A 108 11.75 7.03 5.49
C ILE A 108 11.00 8.34 5.57
N THR A 109 11.71 9.40 5.92
CA THR A 109 11.17 10.75 5.82
C THR A 109 11.41 11.24 4.40
N MET A 110 10.32 11.65 3.74
CA MET A 110 10.43 12.22 2.41
C MET A 110 11.19 13.55 2.50
N PRO A 111 12.24 13.77 1.70
CA PRO A 111 12.90 15.07 1.64
C PRO A 111 11.93 16.15 1.15
N ASP A 112 12.39 17.40 1.07
CA ASP A 112 11.56 18.55 0.65
C ASP A 112 10.68 18.21 -0.57
N LYS A 113 9.37 18.41 -0.44
CA LYS A 113 8.42 18.20 -1.53
C LYS A 113 8.46 19.40 -2.46
N PHE A 114 8.97 19.21 -3.68
CA PHE A 114 8.99 20.26 -4.70
C PHE A 114 7.66 20.40 -5.44
N VAL A 115 6.93 19.29 -5.58
CA VAL A 115 5.64 19.24 -6.28
C VAL A 115 4.68 18.40 -5.46
N SER A 116 3.46 18.91 -5.26
CA SER A 116 2.36 18.19 -4.64
C SER A 116 1.10 18.42 -5.46
N PHE A 117 0.36 17.38 -5.74
CA PHE A 117 -0.93 17.44 -6.42
C PHE A 117 -1.84 16.31 -5.96
N ALA A 118 -3.14 16.51 -6.12
CA ALA A 118 -4.14 15.48 -5.85
C ALA A 118 -4.79 15.05 -7.17
N PHE A 119 -5.12 13.77 -7.28
CA PHE A 119 -5.86 13.23 -8.42
C PHE A 119 -6.93 12.26 -7.94
N LYS A 120 -7.96 12.05 -8.79
CA LYS A 120 -9.02 11.10 -8.47
C LYS A 120 -8.58 9.67 -8.76
N LYS A 121 -8.94 8.74 -7.89
CA LYS A 121 -8.69 7.30 -8.07
C LYS A 121 -9.21 6.79 -9.43
N THR A 122 -10.37 7.33 -9.87
CA THR A 122 -10.97 7.00 -11.18
C THR A 122 -10.08 7.41 -12.36
N ASP A 123 -9.40 8.55 -12.26
CA ASP A 123 -8.55 9.04 -13.35
C ASP A 123 -7.24 8.25 -13.41
N PHE A 124 -6.69 7.87 -12.25
CA PHE A 124 -5.56 6.95 -12.22
C PHE A 124 -5.91 5.58 -12.81
N ALA A 125 -7.09 5.03 -12.49
CA ALA A 125 -7.53 3.77 -13.06
C ALA A 125 -7.68 3.84 -14.60
N LYS A 126 -8.18 4.96 -15.14
CA LYS A 126 -8.24 5.20 -16.59
C LYS A 126 -6.85 5.27 -17.22
N LEU A 127 -5.91 5.97 -16.57
CA LEU A 127 -4.52 6.06 -17.02
C LEU A 127 -3.87 4.67 -17.10
N MET A 128 -4.02 3.87 -16.05
CA MET A 128 -3.48 2.51 -16.02
C MET A 128 -4.13 1.60 -17.06
N LYS A 129 -5.45 1.71 -17.26
CA LYS A 129 -6.15 0.99 -18.32
C LYS A 129 -5.64 1.38 -19.71
N ALA A 130 -5.44 2.68 -19.97
CA ALA A 130 -4.89 3.16 -21.24
C ALA A 130 -3.44 2.68 -21.43
N ALA A 131 -2.61 2.72 -20.39
CA ALA A 131 -1.24 2.19 -20.43
C ALA A 131 -1.22 0.71 -20.86
N THR A 132 -2.07 -0.12 -20.24
CA THR A 132 -2.19 -1.54 -20.60
C THR A 132 -2.71 -1.73 -22.03
N THR A 133 -3.74 -0.97 -22.43
CA THR A 133 -4.36 -1.09 -23.77
C THR A 133 -3.39 -0.71 -24.90
N LEU A 134 -2.56 0.30 -24.65
CA LEU A 134 -1.59 0.82 -25.63
C LEU A 134 -0.18 0.22 -25.46
N ASN A 135 0.00 -0.74 -24.54
CA ASN A 135 1.30 -1.36 -24.21
C ASN A 135 2.39 -0.33 -23.83
N LEU A 136 2.00 0.69 -23.04
CA LEU A 136 2.89 1.73 -22.59
C LEU A 136 3.51 1.32 -21.24
N VAL A 137 4.83 1.41 -21.13
CA VAL A 137 5.58 0.87 -19.98
C VAL A 137 5.90 1.91 -18.92
N ASP A 138 5.80 3.18 -19.24
CA ASP A 138 6.15 4.29 -18.36
C ASP A 138 4.91 5.11 -17.97
N VAL A 139 4.85 5.52 -16.71
CA VAL A 139 3.94 6.59 -16.24
C VAL A 139 4.80 7.76 -15.77
N ALA A 140 4.56 8.93 -16.31
CA ALA A 140 5.29 10.15 -15.99
C ALA A 140 4.35 11.23 -15.44
N VAL A 141 4.88 12.08 -14.58
CA VAL A 141 4.26 13.32 -14.16
C VAL A 141 4.97 14.46 -14.87
N VAL A 142 4.24 15.22 -15.68
CA VAL A 142 4.80 16.27 -16.54
C VAL A 142 4.15 17.59 -16.16
N GLY A 143 4.98 18.59 -15.85
CA GLY A 143 4.55 19.97 -15.61
C GLY A 143 4.91 20.86 -16.78
N ASN A 144 3.98 21.71 -17.21
CA ASN A 144 4.21 22.71 -18.28
C ASN A 144 4.31 24.14 -17.75
N GLY A 145 4.53 24.31 -16.43
CA GLY A 145 4.63 25.60 -15.77
C GLY A 145 3.32 26.11 -15.17
N SER A 146 2.17 25.69 -15.67
CA SER A 146 0.85 26.07 -15.15
C SER A 146 -0.01 24.87 -14.76
N LYS A 147 0.16 23.75 -15.45
CA LYS A 147 -0.61 22.52 -15.23
C LYS A 147 0.28 21.32 -15.04
N ILE A 148 -0.27 20.33 -14.33
CA ILE A 148 0.35 19.01 -14.19
C ILE A 148 -0.48 18.00 -14.99
N HIS A 149 0.20 17.16 -15.75
CA HIS A 149 -0.37 16.04 -16.48
C HIS A 149 0.24 14.74 -15.98
N MET A 150 -0.58 13.72 -15.81
CA MET A 150 -0.09 12.34 -15.72
C MET A 150 -0.15 11.72 -17.12
N VAL A 151 0.95 11.14 -17.54
CA VAL A 151 1.14 10.68 -18.92
C VAL A 151 1.59 9.23 -18.91
N ALA A 152 0.87 8.37 -19.60
CA ALA A 152 1.34 7.03 -19.95
C ALA A 152 2.05 7.10 -21.31
N THR A 153 3.27 6.60 -21.40
CA THR A 153 4.16 6.72 -22.57
C THR A 153 5.19 5.58 -22.60
N ASP A 154 5.93 5.50 -23.69
CA ASP A 154 7.16 4.70 -23.75
C ASP A 154 8.34 5.66 -24.02
N LYS A 155 9.12 5.97 -23.00
CA LYS A 155 10.26 6.88 -23.10
C LYS A 155 11.36 6.40 -24.02
N LYS A 156 11.42 5.11 -24.32
CA LYS A 156 12.44 4.52 -25.21
C LYS A 156 12.03 4.62 -26.67
N ASN A 157 10.73 4.73 -26.95
CA ASN A 157 10.19 4.79 -28.30
C ASN A 157 9.51 6.14 -28.56
N LYS A 158 10.19 7.06 -29.23
CA LYS A 158 9.68 8.41 -29.54
C LYS A 158 8.46 8.44 -30.47
N SER A 159 8.15 7.34 -31.13
CA SER A 159 6.97 7.19 -32.01
C SER A 159 5.85 6.38 -31.36
N SER A 160 5.94 6.08 -30.08
CA SER A 160 4.87 5.39 -29.35
C SER A 160 3.64 6.27 -29.18
N ASN A 161 2.50 5.63 -29.01
CA ASN A 161 1.29 6.31 -28.57
C ASN A 161 1.49 6.91 -27.18
N GLU A 162 0.67 7.90 -26.84
CA GLU A 162 0.69 8.56 -25.56
C GLU A 162 -0.75 8.78 -25.07
N TYR A 163 -0.98 8.64 -23.77
CA TYR A 163 -2.25 8.98 -23.14
C TYR A 163 -1.98 9.91 -21.97
N SER A 164 -2.62 11.08 -21.93
CA SER A 164 -2.43 12.07 -20.86
C SER A 164 -3.74 12.46 -20.18
N ILE A 165 -3.65 12.75 -18.88
CA ILE A 165 -4.74 13.27 -18.06
C ILE A 165 -4.24 14.54 -17.36
N ASP A 166 -5.02 15.63 -17.47
CA ASP A 166 -4.81 16.85 -16.68
C ASP A 166 -5.22 16.57 -15.22
N VAL A 167 -4.31 16.73 -14.28
CA VAL A 167 -4.54 16.50 -12.85
C VAL A 167 -4.60 17.79 -12.05
N GLY A 168 -4.57 18.94 -12.71
CA GLY A 168 -4.81 20.25 -12.12
C GLY A 168 -3.63 21.21 -12.15
N ALA A 169 -3.81 22.33 -11.45
CA ALA A 169 -2.80 23.37 -11.36
C ALA A 169 -1.70 23.03 -10.34
N VAL A 170 -0.50 23.48 -10.61
CA VAL A 170 0.65 23.30 -9.71
C VAL A 170 0.51 24.23 -8.51
N SER A 171 0.51 23.66 -7.31
CA SER A 171 0.79 24.43 -6.10
C SER A 171 2.32 24.44 -5.90
N TYR A 172 2.97 25.50 -6.34
CA TYR A 172 4.40 25.70 -6.06
C TYR A 172 4.59 26.18 -4.62
N THR A 173 5.26 25.40 -3.79
CA THR A 173 5.97 25.94 -2.65
C THR A 173 7.29 26.48 -3.16
N HIS A 174 7.45 27.80 -3.17
CA HIS A 174 8.60 28.50 -3.72
C HIS A 174 9.94 27.98 -3.18
N ARG A 175 10.80 27.44 -4.06
CA ARG A 175 12.24 27.67 -4.05
C ARG A 175 12.76 27.76 -5.48
N ARG A 176 13.39 28.91 -5.82
CA ARG A 176 14.09 29.13 -7.09
C ARG A 176 15.07 28.00 -7.36
N CYS A 177 14.86 27.26 -8.45
CA CYS A 177 15.93 26.48 -9.07
C CYS A 177 17.00 27.46 -9.55
N ARG A 178 18.18 27.48 -8.92
CA ARG A 178 19.39 28.04 -9.55
C ARG A 178 19.82 27.06 -10.62
N ARG A 179 19.78 27.52 -11.91
CA ARG A 179 20.48 26.83 -12.99
C ARG A 179 21.99 27.00 -12.75
N HIS A 180 22.67 25.89 -12.69
CA HIS A 180 24.12 25.82 -12.95
C HIS A 180 24.34 25.26 -14.33
#